data_5d53302a823c2d2b8dafc6e5b1585afc
#
_entry.id   5d53302a823c2d2b8dafc6e5b1585afc
#
_cell.length_a   1.000
_cell.length_b   1.000
_cell.length_c   1.000
_cell.angle_alpha   90.00
_cell.angle_beta   90.00
_cell.angle_gamma   90.00
#
_symmetry.space_group_name_H-M   'P 1'
#
loop_
_entity.id
_entity.type
_entity.pdbx_description
1 polymer ?
#
loop_
_entity_poly.entity_id
_entity_poly.type
_entity_poly.pdbx_seq_one_letter_code
_entity_poly.pdbx_strand_id
1 'polypeptide(L)'
;MDITKSLNCRELRDCDVVDSDGQKVGRINDMTFTFDGQLKLEQFVLAGSAWEEFLESIKIKPDRDPLFDASMIRRIGDKVQLESNVNTLKTTLDKGAIPKGEIRWSELSKKQIVDLEEVTIGKAIDIDFDIDGTASLTVGGGMIEETLEKIGLKDDIDIIVPAETIDSIGDQIKLKVSKDELKLTMDQALENPEVRAVKDSRDVHRGVVKVRLFHKPR
;
A
#
# COMPACT_ATOMS: atom_id res chain seq x y z
N MET A 1 -16.19 -3.02 -1.26
CA MET A 1 -15.32 -1.86 -0.88
C MET A 1 -15.16 -0.97 -2.10
N ASP A 2 -15.54 0.31 -1.98
CA ASP A 2 -15.40 1.28 -3.08
C ASP A 2 -14.17 2.16 -2.82
N ILE A 3 -13.24 2.21 -3.79
CA ILE A 3 -12.08 3.11 -3.76
C ILE A 3 -12.37 4.31 -4.66
N THR A 4 -12.31 5.52 -4.11
CA THR A 4 -12.75 6.73 -4.83
C THR A 4 -11.64 7.43 -5.61
N LYS A 5 -10.39 7.10 -5.30
CA LYS A 5 -9.18 7.61 -5.98
C LYS A 5 -8.07 6.57 -5.83
N SER A 6 -7.10 6.58 -6.74
CA SER A 6 -5.86 5.83 -6.53
C SER A 6 -5.15 6.38 -5.29
N LEU A 7 -4.71 5.51 -4.39
CA LEU A 7 -4.04 5.87 -3.13
C LEU A 7 -3.04 4.80 -2.73
N ASN A 8 -2.20 5.11 -1.76
CA ASN A 8 -1.20 4.17 -1.25
C ASN A 8 -1.33 3.96 0.26
N CYS A 9 -0.63 2.97 0.80
CA CYS A 9 -0.69 2.64 2.22
C CYS A 9 -0.22 3.80 3.12
N ARG A 10 0.74 4.61 2.65
CA ARG A 10 1.21 5.78 3.39
C ARG A 10 0.12 6.84 3.51
N GLU A 11 -0.68 7.06 2.44
CA GLU A 11 -1.83 7.97 2.48
C GLU A 11 -2.96 7.43 3.35
N LEU A 12 -3.13 6.08 3.39
CA LEU A 12 -4.13 5.45 4.26
C LEU A 12 -3.73 5.47 5.73
N ARG A 13 -2.44 5.39 6.02
CA ARG A 13 -1.96 5.50 7.38
C ARG A 13 -2.34 6.87 7.94
N ASP A 14 -2.82 6.86 9.17
CA ASP A 14 -3.36 8.03 9.86
C ASP A 14 -4.71 8.56 9.32
N CYS A 15 -5.30 7.93 8.27
CA CYS A 15 -6.66 8.23 7.88
C CYS A 15 -7.65 7.95 9.00
N ASP A 16 -8.60 8.87 9.16
CA ASP A 16 -9.71 8.68 10.08
C ASP A 16 -10.60 7.54 9.60
N VAL A 17 -10.96 6.66 10.53
CA VAL A 17 -11.98 5.63 10.33
C VAL A 17 -13.28 6.12 10.95
N VAL A 18 -14.34 6.11 10.15
CA VAL A 18 -15.68 6.49 10.58
C VAL A 18 -16.65 5.33 10.38
N ASP A 19 -17.62 5.22 11.24
CA ASP A 19 -18.68 4.22 11.12
C ASP A 19 -19.74 4.61 10.06
N SER A 20 -20.79 3.81 9.91
CA SER A 20 -21.89 4.08 8.96
C SER A 20 -22.61 5.39 9.23
N ASP A 21 -22.62 5.85 10.47
CA ASP A 21 -23.30 7.08 10.91
C ASP A 21 -22.37 8.30 10.87
N GLY A 22 -21.10 8.11 10.45
CA GLY A 22 -20.07 9.14 10.34
C GLY A 22 -19.35 9.44 11.66
N GLN A 23 -19.60 8.65 12.71
CA GLN A 23 -18.90 8.77 13.98
C GLN A 23 -17.46 8.26 13.83
N LYS A 24 -16.48 9.02 14.32
CA LYS A 24 -15.07 8.63 14.33
C LYS A 24 -14.86 7.44 15.28
N VAL A 25 -14.25 6.38 14.76
CA VAL A 25 -13.93 5.15 15.49
C VAL A 25 -12.45 5.13 15.89
N GLY A 26 -11.57 5.64 15.04
CA GLY A 26 -10.13 5.64 15.26
C GLY A 26 -9.38 6.13 14.04
N ARG A 27 -8.13 5.68 13.91
CA ARG A 27 -7.26 5.91 12.74
C ARG A 27 -6.60 4.61 12.31
N ILE A 28 -6.26 4.51 11.05
CA ILE A 28 -5.46 3.40 10.54
C ILE A 28 -4.01 3.59 11.01
N ASN A 29 -3.48 2.56 11.67
CA ASN A 29 -2.09 2.51 12.09
C ASN A 29 -1.24 1.63 11.17
N ASP A 30 -1.80 0.51 10.73
CA ASP A 30 -1.16 -0.45 9.82
C ASP A 30 -2.22 -1.21 9.02
N MET A 31 -1.80 -2.04 8.08
CA MET A 31 -2.64 -2.88 7.25
C MET A 31 -1.99 -4.24 7.07
N THR A 32 -2.79 -5.28 6.84
CA THR A 32 -2.27 -6.61 6.55
C THR A 32 -2.64 -7.06 5.14
N PHE A 33 -1.78 -7.86 4.56
CA PHE A 33 -1.90 -8.38 3.21
C PHE A 33 -1.63 -9.87 3.16
N THR A 34 -2.37 -10.56 2.30
CA THR A 34 -2.01 -11.90 1.82
C THR A 34 -1.46 -11.81 0.41
N PHE A 35 -0.72 -12.84 0.01
CA PHE A 35 -0.21 -12.99 -1.35
C PHE A 35 -0.46 -14.42 -1.83
N ASP A 36 -1.26 -14.55 -2.89
CA ASP A 36 -1.57 -15.80 -3.58
C ASP A 36 -1.38 -15.68 -5.11
N GLY A 37 -0.35 -14.90 -5.53
CA GLY A 37 -0.15 -14.44 -6.90
C GLY A 37 -0.77 -13.07 -7.17
N GLN A 38 -1.55 -12.57 -6.22
CA GLN A 38 -2.04 -11.19 -6.15
C GLN A 38 -1.89 -10.69 -4.72
N LEU A 39 -1.63 -9.41 -4.57
CA LEU A 39 -1.60 -8.78 -3.25
C LEU A 39 -3.03 -8.39 -2.87
N LYS A 40 -3.49 -8.90 -1.73
CA LYS A 40 -4.85 -8.61 -1.22
C LYS A 40 -4.76 -7.96 0.15
N LEU A 41 -5.49 -6.88 0.31
CA LEU A 41 -5.70 -6.24 1.60
C LEU A 41 -6.70 -7.07 2.40
N GLU A 42 -6.30 -7.51 3.59
CA GLU A 42 -7.12 -8.36 4.46
C GLU A 42 -7.68 -7.58 5.64
N GLN A 43 -6.84 -6.88 6.38
CA GLN A 43 -7.26 -6.22 7.61
C GLN A 43 -6.62 -4.84 7.77
N PHE A 44 -7.30 -3.99 8.54
CA PHE A 44 -6.76 -2.74 9.04
C PHE A 44 -6.47 -2.86 10.53
N VAL A 45 -5.33 -2.33 10.93
CA VAL A 45 -4.93 -2.19 12.33
C VAL A 45 -5.26 -0.77 12.77
N LEU A 46 -6.04 -0.62 13.82
CA LEU A 46 -6.43 0.68 14.33
C LEU A 46 -5.59 1.15 15.49
N ALA A 47 -5.50 2.47 15.63
CA ALA A 47 -4.97 3.15 16.80
C ALA A 47 -5.68 4.51 17.03
N GLY A 48 -5.38 5.14 18.15
CA GLY A 48 -5.79 6.49 18.50
C GLY A 48 -6.71 6.58 19.71
N SER A 49 -6.78 7.77 20.32
CA SER A 49 -7.51 8.03 21.55
C SER A 49 -9.00 7.71 21.47
N ALA A 50 -9.64 8.00 20.33
CA ALA A 50 -11.05 7.67 20.13
C ALA A 50 -11.30 6.16 20.19
N TRP A 51 -10.32 5.36 19.74
CA TRP A 51 -10.38 3.92 19.85
C TRP A 51 -10.12 3.44 21.29
N GLU A 52 -9.15 4.02 21.98
CA GLU A 52 -8.84 3.72 23.38
C GLU A 52 -10.04 4.04 24.28
N GLU A 53 -10.66 5.22 24.15
CA GLU A 53 -11.90 5.59 24.86
C GLU A 53 -13.03 4.62 24.54
N PHE A 54 -13.13 4.17 23.28
CA PHE A 54 -14.12 3.17 22.90
C PHE A 54 -13.87 1.81 23.59
N LEU A 55 -12.63 1.30 23.59
CA LEU A 55 -12.26 0.06 24.26
C LEU A 55 -12.50 0.14 25.77
N GLU A 56 -12.16 1.24 26.41
CA GLU A 56 -12.44 1.48 27.82
C GLU A 56 -13.95 1.44 28.11
N SER A 57 -14.77 2.05 27.24
CA SER A 57 -16.23 2.07 27.38
C SER A 57 -16.85 0.67 27.38
N ILE A 58 -16.22 -0.28 26.67
CA ILE A 58 -16.66 -1.68 26.60
C ILE A 58 -15.87 -2.62 27.55
N LYS A 59 -15.05 -2.03 28.45
CA LYS A 59 -14.22 -2.74 29.44
C LYS A 59 -13.25 -3.76 28.83
N ILE A 60 -12.74 -3.51 27.66
CA ILE A 60 -11.69 -4.29 27.02
C ILE A 60 -10.37 -3.59 27.30
N LYS A 61 -9.44 -4.30 27.95
CA LYS A 61 -8.06 -3.82 28.07
C LYS A 61 -7.34 -4.06 26.72
N PRO A 62 -6.69 -3.04 26.15
CA PRO A 62 -6.00 -3.17 24.87
C PRO A 62 -4.64 -3.86 25.06
N ASP A 63 -4.65 -5.17 25.21
CA ASP A 63 -3.38 -5.94 25.18
C ASP A 63 -2.88 -6.17 23.73
N ARG A 64 -3.68 -5.84 22.71
CA ARG A 64 -3.38 -6.04 21.29
C ARG A 64 -4.05 -4.98 20.44
N ASP A 65 -3.43 -4.64 19.31
CA ASP A 65 -3.99 -3.76 18.31
C ASP A 65 -5.29 -4.36 17.74
N PRO A 66 -6.39 -3.61 17.71
CA PRO A 66 -7.64 -4.10 17.15
C PRO A 66 -7.58 -4.18 15.64
N LEU A 67 -8.17 -5.23 15.09
CA LEU A 67 -8.19 -5.53 13.67
C LEU A 67 -9.60 -5.35 13.11
N PHE A 68 -9.67 -4.80 11.89
CA PHE A 68 -10.87 -4.81 11.06
C PHE A 68 -10.61 -5.58 9.79
N ASP A 69 -11.52 -6.47 9.46
CA ASP A 69 -11.55 -7.11 8.15
C ASP A 69 -11.87 -6.08 7.05
N ALA A 70 -11.15 -6.14 5.94
CA ALA A 70 -11.36 -5.25 4.80
C ALA A 70 -12.78 -5.37 4.20
N SER A 71 -13.46 -6.51 4.39
CA SER A 71 -14.86 -6.69 3.99
C SER A 71 -15.84 -5.80 4.76
N MET A 72 -15.46 -5.29 5.93
CA MET A 72 -16.27 -4.35 6.72
C MET A 72 -16.23 -2.92 6.18
N ILE A 73 -15.42 -2.65 5.17
CA ILE A 73 -15.24 -1.32 4.60
C ILE A 73 -16.19 -1.11 3.45
N ARG A 74 -17.00 -0.08 3.56
CA ARG A 74 -17.87 0.39 2.50
C ARG A 74 -17.11 1.21 1.45
N ARG A 75 -16.29 2.16 1.93
CA ARG A 75 -15.64 3.15 1.06
C ARG A 75 -14.30 3.61 1.62
N ILE A 76 -13.33 3.77 0.72
CA ILE A 76 -12.05 4.42 0.99
C ILE A 76 -11.92 5.68 0.15
N GLY A 77 -11.62 6.79 0.80
CA GLY A 77 -11.36 8.10 0.20
C GLY A 77 -10.52 8.94 1.17
N ASP A 78 -10.93 10.16 1.46
CA ASP A 78 -10.27 10.99 2.47
C ASP A 78 -10.46 10.47 3.91
N LYS A 79 -11.43 9.57 4.07
CA LYS A 79 -11.67 8.78 5.28
C LYS A 79 -12.02 7.35 4.89
N VAL A 80 -11.82 6.42 5.79
CA VAL A 80 -12.30 5.05 5.66
C VAL A 80 -13.65 4.93 6.33
N GLN A 81 -14.70 4.63 5.55
CA GLN A 81 -16.06 4.46 6.04
C GLN A 81 -16.39 2.97 6.17
N LEU A 82 -16.88 2.59 7.34
CA LEU A 82 -17.35 1.24 7.63
C LEU A 82 -18.81 1.05 7.19
N GLU A 83 -19.21 -0.19 6.93
CA GLU A 83 -20.60 -0.56 6.61
C GLU A 83 -21.52 -0.53 7.84
N SER A 84 -20.95 -0.79 9.00
CA SER A 84 -21.68 -0.92 10.26
C SER A 84 -21.43 0.25 11.20
N ASN A 85 -22.37 0.50 12.09
CA ASN A 85 -22.18 1.47 13.15
C ASN A 85 -21.31 0.89 14.29
N VAL A 86 -20.77 1.79 15.11
CA VAL A 86 -19.85 1.45 16.20
C VAL A 86 -20.46 0.45 17.21
N ASN A 87 -21.77 0.47 17.43
CA ASN A 87 -22.40 -0.46 18.35
C ASN A 87 -22.41 -1.90 17.84
N THR A 88 -22.57 -2.09 16.54
CA THR A 88 -22.45 -3.40 15.90
C THR A 88 -21.00 -3.88 15.90
N LEU A 89 -20.04 -2.98 15.70
CA LEU A 89 -18.61 -3.30 15.76
C LEU A 89 -18.17 -3.87 17.11
N LYS A 90 -18.81 -3.45 18.22
CA LYS A 90 -18.53 -3.98 19.57
C LYS A 90 -18.61 -5.50 19.68
N THR A 91 -19.38 -6.13 18.82
CA THR A 91 -19.62 -7.58 18.84
C THR A 91 -18.78 -8.34 17.81
N THR A 92 -18.21 -7.66 16.82
CA THR A 92 -17.53 -8.29 15.66
C THR A 92 -16.03 -8.05 15.61
N LEU A 93 -15.51 -7.17 16.47
CA LEU A 93 -14.07 -6.91 16.52
C LEU A 93 -13.30 -8.14 16.96
N ASP A 94 -12.41 -8.59 16.10
CA ASP A 94 -11.46 -9.61 16.48
C ASP A 94 -10.39 -8.98 17.39
N LYS A 95 -10.21 -9.61 18.57
CA LYS A 95 -9.15 -9.25 19.54
C LYS A 95 -7.83 -9.90 19.16
N GLY A 96 -7.71 -10.32 17.89
CA GLY A 96 -6.82 -11.36 17.47
C GLY A 96 -5.39 -10.94 17.21
N ALA A 97 -4.58 -11.95 17.23
CA ALA A 97 -3.31 -11.95 16.54
C ALA A 97 -3.57 -11.93 15.03
N ILE A 98 -2.70 -11.26 14.28
CA ILE A 98 -2.72 -11.33 12.82
C ILE A 98 -2.66 -12.80 12.39
N PRO A 99 -3.58 -13.25 11.52
CA PRO A 99 -3.63 -14.63 11.07
C PRO A 99 -2.30 -15.07 10.44
N LYS A 100 -1.98 -16.33 10.59
CA LYS A 100 -0.78 -16.89 9.98
C LYS A 100 -0.89 -16.80 8.44
N GLY A 101 0.11 -16.20 7.83
CA GLY A 101 0.15 -15.97 6.38
C GLY A 101 -0.18 -14.55 5.96
N GLU A 102 -0.67 -13.72 6.85
CA GLU A 102 -0.78 -12.28 6.62
C GLU A 102 0.52 -11.56 7.00
N ILE A 103 0.87 -10.55 6.22
CA ILE A 103 2.07 -9.74 6.40
C ILE A 103 1.64 -8.30 6.62
N ARG A 104 2.19 -7.63 7.63
CA ARG A 104 1.95 -6.20 7.86
C ARG A 104 2.58 -5.35 6.77
N TRP A 105 1.91 -4.26 6.38
CA TRP A 105 2.52 -3.26 5.50
C TRP A 105 3.83 -2.73 6.08
N SER A 106 3.88 -2.44 7.37
CA SER A 106 5.09 -1.97 8.07
C SER A 106 6.27 -2.95 8.02
N GLU A 107 6.02 -4.24 7.77
CA GLU A 107 7.04 -5.27 7.52
C GLU A 107 7.34 -5.39 6.03
N LEU A 108 6.29 -5.40 5.19
CA LEU A 108 6.42 -5.52 3.74
C LEU A 108 7.23 -4.36 3.15
N SER A 109 6.97 -3.13 3.61
CA SER A 109 7.65 -1.91 3.17
C SER A 109 9.13 -1.82 3.55
N LYS A 110 9.67 -2.80 4.27
CA LYS A 110 11.11 -2.90 4.62
C LYS A 110 11.81 -4.01 3.85
N LYS A 111 11.06 -4.89 3.17
CA LYS A 111 11.64 -6.06 2.50
C LYS A 111 12.44 -5.65 1.28
N GLN A 112 13.58 -6.29 1.11
CA GLN A 112 14.34 -6.20 -0.12
C GLN A 112 13.60 -6.89 -1.26
N ILE A 113 13.75 -6.33 -2.45
CA ILE A 113 13.25 -6.92 -3.68
C ILE A 113 14.44 -7.48 -4.43
N VAL A 114 14.33 -8.75 -4.83
CA VAL A 114 15.31 -9.46 -5.63
C VAL A 114 14.65 -9.94 -6.92
N ASP A 115 15.45 -10.09 -7.95
CA ASP A 115 15.02 -10.63 -9.24
C ASP A 115 14.93 -12.17 -9.22
N LEU A 116 14.65 -12.77 -10.38
CA LEU A 116 14.56 -14.23 -10.51
C LEU A 116 15.89 -14.96 -10.19
N GLU A 117 17.03 -14.26 -10.32
CA GLU A 117 18.39 -14.76 -10.04
C GLU A 117 18.92 -14.38 -8.65
N GLU A 118 18.02 -13.84 -7.80
CA GLU A 118 18.33 -13.36 -6.44
C GLU A 118 19.25 -12.12 -6.38
N VAL A 119 19.36 -11.40 -7.50
CA VAL A 119 20.09 -10.12 -7.54
C VAL A 119 19.22 -9.02 -6.95
N THR A 120 19.76 -8.24 -6.02
CA THR A 120 19.04 -7.12 -5.39
C THR A 120 18.70 -6.05 -6.42
N ILE A 121 17.41 -5.69 -6.48
CA ILE A 121 16.83 -4.61 -7.29
C ILE A 121 16.73 -3.33 -6.48
N GLY A 122 16.14 -3.43 -5.30
CA GLY A 122 15.84 -2.33 -4.40
C GLY A 122 15.05 -2.83 -3.19
N LYS A 123 14.07 -2.07 -2.77
CA LYS A 123 13.18 -2.43 -1.65
C LYS A 123 11.74 -2.00 -1.95
N ALA A 124 10.79 -2.68 -1.35
CA ALA A 124 9.42 -2.18 -1.26
C ALA A 124 9.42 -0.93 -0.37
N ILE A 125 8.76 0.13 -0.82
CA ILE A 125 8.61 1.38 -0.04
C ILE A 125 7.16 1.69 0.27
N ASP A 126 6.22 1.19 -0.57
CA ASP A 126 4.79 1.36 -0.35
C ASP A 126 3.99 0.31 -1.15
N ILE A 127 2.67 0.28 -0.93
CA ILE A 127 1.71 -0.43 -1.76
C ILE A 127 0.74 0.60 -2.33
N ASP A 128 0.55 0.55 -3.64
CA ASP A 128 -0.34 1.40 -4.39
C ASP A 128 -1.64 0.66 -4.71
N PHE A 129 -2.78 1.34 -4.54
CA PHE A 129 -4.10 0.83 -4.85
C PHE A 129 -4.72 1.63 -5.99
N ASP A 130 -5.19 0.95 -7.02
CA ASP A 130 -6.02 1.55 -8.05
C ASP A 130 -7.49 1.61 -7.62
N ILE A 131 -8.28 2.37 -8.38
CA ILE A 131 -9.72 2.53 -8.15
C ILE A 131 -10.47 1.19 -8.17
N ASP A 132 -9.99 0.22 -8.94
CA ASP A 132 -10.54 -1.14 -9.00
C ASP A 132 -10.11 -2.04 -7.83
N GLY A 133 -9.28 -1.52 -6.91
CA GLY A 133 -8.77 -2.25 -5.77
C GLY A 133 -7.52 -3.09 -6.05
N THR A 134 -6.99 -3.04 -7.29
CA THR A 134 -5.74 -3.73 -7.62
C THR A 134 -4.59 -3.14 -6.83
N ALA A 135 -3.88 -3.99 -6.09
CA ALA A 135 -2.70 -3.60 -5.31
C ALA A 135 -1.41 -3.89 -6.10
N SER A 136 -0.45 -2.98 -5.99
CA SER A 136 0.86 -3.06 -6.64
C SER A 136 1.94 -2.57 -5.67
N LEU A 137 3.21 -2.97 -5.89
CA LEU A 137 4.31 -2.49 -5.07
C LEU A 137 4.84 -1.17 -5.61
N THR A 138 5.01 -0.18 -4.75
CA THR A 138 5.89 0.95 -5.00
C THR A 138 7.31 0.57 -4.60
N VAL A 139 8.25 0.70 -5.51
CA VAL A 139 9.64 0.26 -5.33
C VAL A 139 10.61 1.42 -5.36
N GLY A 140 11.66 1.33 -4.54
CA GLY A 140 12.69 2.36 -4.45
C GLY A 140 14.01 1.79 -3.96
N GLY A 141 15.03 2.65 -3.83
CA GLY A 141 16.38 2.25 -3.47
C GLY A 141 17.10 1.48 -4.57
N GLY A 142 18.38 1.16 -4.34
CA GLY A 142 19.20 0.36 -5.26
C GLY A 142 19.21 0.87 -6.70
N MET A 143 19.05 -0.06 -7.63
CA MET A 143 19.06 0.25 -9.07
C MET A 143 17.96 1.25 -9.48
N ILE A 144 16.79 1.18 -8.86
CA ILE A 144 15.66 2.08 -9.16
C ILE A 144 16.05 3.52 -8.88
N GLU A 145 16.53 3.77 -7.66
CA GLU A 145 16.95 5.10 -7.23
C GLU A 145 18.13 5.64 -8.05
N GLU A 146 19.16 4.80 -8.29
CA GLU A 146 20.31 5.18 -9.14
C GLU A 146 19.88 5.60 -10.54
N THR A 147 18.89 4.93 -11.12
CA THR A 147 18.39 5.26 -12.47
C THR A 147 17.63 6.59 -12.44
N LEU A 148 16.74 6.80 -11.46
CA LEU A 148 15.99 8.04 -11.30
C LEU A 148 16.90 9.24 -11.00
N GLU A 149 17.94 9.05 -10.18
CA GLU A 149 18.95 10.09 -9.89
C GLU A 149 19.72 10.53 -11.15
N LYS A 150 20.14 9.58 -11.99
CA LYS A 150 20.86 9.86 -13.25
C LYS A 150 20.07 10.76 -14.19
N ILE A 151 18.74 10.65 -14.19
CA ILE A 151 17.86 11.48 -15.03
C ILE A 151 17.29 12.69 -14.30
N GLY A 152 17.57 12.84 -12.97
CA GLY A 152 17.16 13.98 -12.14
C GLY A 152 15.68 13.97 -11.76
N LEU A 153 15.06 12.78 -11.61
CA LEU A 153 13.65 12.58 -11.32
C LEU A 153 13.39 11.75 -10.04
N LYS A 154 14.38 11.64 -9.15
CA LYS A 154 14.30 10.78 -7.95
C LYS A 154 13.10 11.12 -7.04
N ASP A 155 12.86 12.40 -6.83
CA ASP A 155 11.85 12.88 -5.87
C ASP A 155 10.46 13.06 -6.50
N ASP A 156 10.38 12.93 -7.82
CA ASP A 156 9.19 13.27 -8.61
C ASP A 156 8.44 12.04 -9.13
N ILE A 157 9.05 10.85 -9.05
CA ILE A 157 8.51 9.62 -9.64
C ILE A 157 8.54 8.45 -8.67
N ASP A 158 7.37 7.82 -8.52
CA ASP A 158 7.23 6.51 -7.90
C ASP A 158 7.16 5.41 -8.98
N ILE A 159 8.00 4.41 -8.85
CA ILE A 159 8.00 3.24 -9.74
C ILE A 159 7.07 2.18 -9.15
N ILE A 160 6.07 1.82 -9.93
CA ILE A 160 5.05 0.84 -9.53
C ILE A 160 5.29 -0.48 -10.27
N VAL A 161 5.48 -1.55 -9.49
CA VAL A 161 5.64 -2.92 -9.99
C VAL A 161 4.35 -3.70 -9.68
N PRO A 162 3.65 -4.20 -10.72
CA PRO A 162 2.41 -4.96 -10.54
C PRO A 162 2.61 -6.22 -9.71
N ALA A 163 1.63 -6.58 -8.89
CA ALA A 163 1.71 -7.75 -8.01
C ALA A 163 1.87 -9.08 -8.78
N GLU A 164 1.37 -9.16 -10.01
CA GLU A 164 1.53 -10.35 -10.87
C GLU A 164 2.99 -10.65 -11.26
N THR A 165 3.89 -9.66 -11.16
CA THR A 165 5.33 -9.86 -11.37
C THR A 165 6.04 -10.45 -10.15
N ILE A 166 5.36 -10.52 -9.00
CA ILE A 166 5.88 -11.12 -7.79
C ILE A 166 5.78 -12.66 -7.92
N ASP A 167 6.88 -13.34 -7.64
CA ASP A 167 6.92 -14.79 -7.53
C ASP A 167 6.53 -15.25 -6.12
N SER A 168 7.19 -14.66 -5.12
CA SER A 168 6.97 -15.04 -3.72
C SER A 168 7.32 -13.90 -2.77
N ILE A 169 6.71 -13.94 -1.58
CA ILE A 169 6.98 -13.02 -0.47
C ILE A 169 7.38 -13.86 0.75
N GLY A 170 8.66 -13.78 1.11
CA GLY A 170 9.25 -14.40 2.29
C GLY A 170 10.06 -13.37 3.08
N ASP A 171 11.31 -13.70 3.42
CA ASP A 171 12.24 -12.72 4.01
C ASP A 171 12.54 -11.58 3.03
N GLN A 172 12.49 -11.88 1.74
CA GLN A 172 12.61 -10.96 0.63
C GLN A 172 11.38 -11.10 -0.28
N ILE A 173 11.17 -10.12 -1.16
CA ILE A 173 10.18 -10.19 -2.25
C ILE A 173 10.94 -10.61 -3.50
N LYS A 174 10.61 -11.79 -4.03
CA LYS A 174 11.20 -12.30 -5.27
C LYS A 174 10.30 -11.99 -6.45
N LEU A 175 10.90 -11.45 -7.52
CA LEU A 175 10.22 -11.17 -8.78
C LEU A 175 10.40 -12.34 -9.77
N LYS A 176 9.45 -12.48 -10.69
CA LYS A 176 9.49 -13.44 -11.83
C LYS A 176 10.37 -12.96 -12.99
N VAL A 177 10.80 -11.70 -12.94
CA VAL A 177 11.56 -11.03 -14.01
C VAL A 177 13.01 -10.81 -13.59
N SER A 178 13.91 -10.72 -14.57
CA SER A 178 15.31 -10.38 -14.31
C SER A 178 15.50 -8.89 -14.10
N LYS A 179 16.62 -8.54 -13.46
CA LYS A 179 17.04 -7.15 -13.26
C LYS A 179 17.15 -6.39 -14.59
N ASP A 180 17.66 -7.05 -15.63
CA ASP A 180 17.84 -6.44 -16.95
C ASP A 180 16.51 -6.18 -17.64
N GLU A 181 15.54 -7.10 -17.53
CA GLU A 181 14.19 -6.92 -18.04
C GLU A 181 13.46 -5.79 -17.33
N LEU A 182 13.55 -5.74 -16.00
CA LEU A 182 12.96 -4.66 -15.21
C LEU A 182 13.57 -3.31 -15.58
N LYS A 183 14.90 -3.26 -15.73
CA LYS A 183 15.60 -2.04 -16.14
C LYS A 183 15.17 -1.58 -17.53
N LEU A 184 15.11 -2.49 -18.49
CA LEU A 184 14.66 -2.18 -19.85
C LEU A 184 13.24 -1.61 -19.85
N THR A 185 12.33 -2.25 -19.10
CA THR A 185 10.94 -1.80 -18.98
C THR A 185 10.85 -0.42 -18.33
N MET A 186 11.67 -0.17 -17.31
CA MET A 186 11.73 1.12 -16.64
C MET A 186 12.28 2.21 -17.58
N ASP A 187 13.37 1.95 -18.30
CA ASP A 187 13.96 2.89 -19.27
C ASP A 187 12.92 3.27 -20.34
N GLN A 188 12.17 2.28 -20.87
CA GLN A 188 11.09 2.52 -21.84
C GLN A 188 9.94 3.37 -21.24
N ALA A 189 9.53 3.07 -20.01
CA ALA A 189 8.46 3.82 -19.33
C ALA A 189 8.87 5.28 -19.06
N LEU A 190 10.13 5.51 -18.68
CA LEU A 190 10.70 6.84 -18.43
C LEU A 190 10.91 7.66 -19.72
N GLU A 191 10.90 7.00 -20.88
CA GLU A 191 10.93 7.69 -22.20
C GLU A 191 9.56 8.29 -22.60
N ASN A 192 8.48 7.92 -21.91
CA ASN A 192 7.15 8.48 -22.17
C ASN A 192 7.19 10.02 -22.08
N PRO A 193 6.64 10.74 -23.09
CA PRO A 193 6.60 12.20 -23.09
C PRO A 193 5.94 12.81 -21.85
N GLU A 194 4.92 12.16 -21.27
CA GLU A 194 4.26 12.62 -20.05
C GLU A 194 5.19 12.59 -18.83
N VAL A 195 6.01 11.54 -18.73
CA VAL A 195 7.01 11.40 -17.67
C VAL A 195 8.14 12.40 -17.86
N ARG A 196 8.59 12.61 -19.10
CA ARG A 196 9.61 13.61 -19.42
C ARG A 196 9.15 15.04 -19.14
N ALA A 197 7.87 15.35 -19.36
CA ALA A 197 7.29 16.66 -19.07
C ALA A 197 7.35 17.02 -17.57
N VAL A 198 7.45 16.04 -16.67
CA VAL A 198 7.64 16.28 -15.23
C VAL A 198 8.96 17.00 -14.98
N LYS A 199 10.02 16.61 -15.69
CA LYS A 199 11.35 17.22 -15.59
C LYS A 199 11.35 18.70 -15.98
N ASP A 200 10.53 19.07 -16.97
CA ASP A 200 10.48 20.42 -17.51
C ASP A 200 9.53 21.35 -16.72
N SER A 201 8.69 20.77 -15.86
CA SER A 201 7.64 21.50 -15.10
C SER A 201 8.03 21.82 -13.65
N ARG A 202 9.32 22.05 -13.37
CA ARG A 202 9.89 22.26 -12.01
C ARG A 202 9.24 23.37 -11.16
N ASP A 203 8.39 24.20 -11.74
CA ASP A 203 7.76 25.34 -11.06
C ASP A 203 6.32 25.08 -10.57
N VAL A 204 5.77 23.88 -10.74
CA VAL A 204 4.42 23.57 -10.29
C VAL A 204 4.50 22.44 -9.26
N HIS A 205 4.01 22.67 -8.05
CA HIS A 205 3.80 21.65 -7.02
C HIS A 205 2.83 20.58 -7.56
N ARG A 206 3.32 19.68 -8.40
CA ARG A 206 2.63 18.47 -8.84
C ARG A 206 3.03 17.35 -7.89
N GLY A 207 2.05 16.58 -7.46
CA GLY A 207 2.30 15.37 -6.68
C GLY A 207 3.21 14.39 -7.45
N VAL A 208 3.77 13.44 -6.75
CA VAL A 208 4.64 12.40 -7.30
C VAL A 208 3.93 11.67 -8.44
N VAL A 209 4.59 11.54 -9.58
CA VAL A 209 4.06 10.82 -10.75
C VAL A 209 4.30 9.33 -10.59
N LYS A 210 3.24 8.53 -10.70
CA LYS A 210 3.30 7.08 -10.62
C LYS A 210 3.60 6.48 -12.00
N VAL A 211 4.73 5.81 -12.13
CA VAL A 211 5.16 5.13 -13.36
C VAL A 211 5.00 3.62 -13.17
N ARG A 212 3.97 3.05 -13.81
CA ARG A 212 3.67 1.63 -13.73
C ARG A 212 4.46 0.85 -14.78
N LEU A 213 5.27 -0.11 -14.32
CA LEU A 213 6.01 -1.03 -15.18
C LEU A 213 5.12 -2.20 -15.64
N PHE A 214 5.51 -2.86 -16.72
CA PHE A 214 4.82 -4.05 -17.27
C PHE A 214 3.34 -3.83 -17.61
N HIS A 215 2.92 -2.58 -17.76
CA HIS A 215 1.54 -2.29 -18.14
C HIS A 215 1.33 -2.69 -19.60
N LYS A 216 0.42 -3.62 -19.84
CA LYS A 216 -0.06 -3.88 -21.22
C LYS A 216 -1.02 -2.75 -21.58
N PRO A 217 -0.76 -1.96 -22.61
CA PRO A 217 -1.74 -0.98 -23.09
C PRO A 217 -3.04 -1.73 -23.44
N ARG A 218 -4.14 -1.25 -22.92
CA ARG A 218 -5.48 -1.76 -23.25
C ARG A 218 -5.84 -1.45 -24.68
#